data_932d96ed928d96ce141cf0a191b1949d
#
_entry.id   932d96ed928d96ce141cf0a191b1949d
#
_cell.length_a   1.000
_cell.length_b   1.000
_cell.length_c   1.000
_cell.angle_alpha   90.00
_cell.angle_beta   90.00
_cell.angle_gamma   90.00
#
_symmetry.space_group_name_H-M   'P 1'
#
loop_
_entity.id
_entity.type
_entity.pdbx_description
1 polymer ?
#
loop_
_entity_poly.entity_id
_entity_poly.type
_entity_poly.pdbx_seq_one_letter_code
_entity_poly.pdbx_strand_id
1 'polypeptide(L)'
;MQFRGMANTATATAMLGGVMSSSTSRLMQNSFYPRRSGDILYCLQPNYYELIEDNISISGSPYNYDRHIPLIFYGAGLRGRVIDRKMESSSIAVTTAYLLGITRPDCADGQLLYELR
;
A
#
# COMPACT_ATOMS: atom_id res chain seq x y z
N MET A 1 18.22 24.73 0.51
CA MET A 1 19.07 23.53 0.38
C MET A 1 18.21 22.43 -0.21
N GLN A 2 18.51 21.96 -1.40
CA GLN A 2 17.70 20.90 -2.06
C GLN A 2 18.41 19.57 -1.82
N PHE A 3 17.78 18.66 -1.08
CA PHE A 3 18.34 17.33 -0.88
C PHE A 3 18.23 16.52 -2.18
N ARG A 4 19.37 16.05 -2.68
CA ARG A 4 19.44 15.21 -3.87
C ARG A 4 18.64 13.92 -3.63
N GLY A 5 17.77 13.56 -4.57
CA GLY A 5 16.98 12.33 -4.49
C GLY A 5 15.63 12.45 -3.82
N MET A 6 15.24 13.59 -3.27
CA MET A 6 13.88 13.82 -2.76
C MET A 6 12.92 14.15 -3.90
N ALA A 7 11.77 13.50 -3.92
CA ALA A 7 10.67 13.77 -4.86
C ALA A 7 9.58 14.62 -4.21
N ASN A 8 9.11 14.22 -3.04
CA ASN A 8 8.03 14.89 -2.31
C ASN A 8 8.33 14.93 -0.82
N THR A 9 7.86 16.00 -0.18
CA THR A 9 7.87 16.15 1.28
C THR A 9 6.53 16.69 1.73
N ALA A 10 6.08 16.28 2.91
CA ALA A 10 4.88 16.81 3.54
C ALA A 10 5.04 16.86 5.05
N THR A 11 4.42 17.85 5.68
CA THR A 11 4.37 17.95 7.14
C THR A 11 3.18 17.17 7.69
N ALA A 12 3.26 16.75 8.96
CA ALA A 12 2.16 16.14 9.68
C ALA A 12 0.88 16.99 9.61
N THR A 13 1.01 18.29 9.76
CA THR A 13 -0.12 19.23 9.65
C THR A 13 -0.79 19.19 8.28
N ALA A 14 0.00 19.12 7.20
CA ALA A 14 -0.54 19.00 5.85
C ALA A 14 -1.24 17.66 5.63
N MET A 15 -0.73 16.58 6.22
CA MET A 15 -1.35 15.24 6.14
C MET A 15 -2.69 15.16 6.89
N LEU A 16 -2.85 15.92 7.98
CA LEU A 16 -4.10 15.97 8.74
C LEU A 16 -5.15 16.89 8.12
N GLY A 17 -4.72 17.96 7.47
CA GLY A 17 -5.58 19.10 7.15
C GLY A 17 -6.20 19.10 5.75
N GLY A 18 -5.86 18.18 4.85
CA GLY A 18 -6.31 18.36 3.48
C GLY A 18 -6.39 17.11 2.60
N VAL A 19 -7.10 17.27 1.50
CA VAL A 19 -7.10 16.28 0.42
C VAL A 19 -5.86 16.51 -0.45
N MET A 20 -5.02 15.51 -0.52
CA MET A 20 -3.80 15.57 -1.32
C MET A 20 -4.13 15.48 -2.83
N SER A 21 -3.58 16.39 -3.61
CA SER A 21 -3.86 16.51 -5.05
C SER A 21 -3.15 15.45 -5.89
N SER A 22 -1.94 15.04 -5.50
CA SER A 22 -1.18 14.04 -6.24
C SER A 22 -1.41 12.61 -5.72
N SER A 23 -1.30 11.63 -6.61
CA SER A 23 -1.40 10.21 -6.24
C SER A 23 -0.35 9.80 -5.20
N THR A 24 0.88 10.27 -5.34
CA THR A 24 1.98 10.01 -4.40
C THR A 24 1.69 10.61 -3.03
N SER A 25 1.25 11.87 -2.97
CA SER A 25 0.91 12.53 -1.70
C SER A 25 -0.27 11.85 -1.01
N ARG A 26 -1.24 11.33 -1.77
CA ARG A 26 -2.35 10.55 -1.22
C ARG A 26 -1.87 9.23 -0.60
N LEU A 27 -0.91 8.55 -1.23
CA LEU A 27 -0.32 7.34 -0.66
C LEU A 27 0.45 7.64 0.63
N MET A 28 1.20 8.75 0.66
CA MET A 28 1.85 9.22 1.88
C MET A 28 0.82 9.51 2.98
N GLN A 29 -0.29 10.17 2.64
CA GLN A 29 -1.38 10.44 3.58
C GLN A 29 -2.02 9.17 4.13
N ASN A 30 -2.26 8.16 3.30
CA ASN A 30 -2.80 6.86 3.73
C ASN A 30 -1.85 6.08 4.65
N SER A 31 -0.55 6.36 4.58
CA SER A 31 0.47 5.76 5.44
C SER A 31 0.68 6.55 6.73
N PHE A 32 0.13 7.75 6.83
CA PHE A 32 0.32 8.63 7.97
C PHE A 32 -0.58 8.25 9.15
N TYR A 33 0.03 8.09 10.32
CA TYR A 33 -0.71 7.92 11.58
C TYR A 33 -0.19 8.90 12.63
N PRO A 34 -1.04 9.84 13.16
CA PRO A 34 -0.60 10.98 13.97
C PRO A 34 0.23 10.66 15.20
N ARG A 35 0.03 9.46 15.79
CA ARG A 35 0.72 9.05 17.02
C ARG A 35 1.99 8.21 16.77
N ARG A 36 2.29 7.88 15.52
CA ARG A 36 3.41 6.99 15.16
C ARG A 36 4.29 7.53 14.05
N SER A 37 3.75 8.38 13.20
CA SER A 37 4.51 9.03 12.14
C SER A 37 5.27 10.23 12.66
N GLY A 38 6.40 10.55 12.04
CA GLY A 38 7.16 11.75 12.34
C GLY A 38 6.46 13.02 11.83
N ASP A 39 7.02 14.17 12.18
CA ASP A 39 6.50 15.48 11.79
C ASP A 39 6.67 15.80 10.31
N ILE A 40 7.62 15.15 9.65
CA ILE A 40 7.92 15.29 8.23
C ILE A 40 7.94 13.92 7.58
N LEU A 41 7.13 13.77 6.55
CA LEU A 41 7.17 12.62 5.64
C LEU A 41 7.86 13.03 4.35
N TYR A 42 8.67 12.16 3.81
CA TYR A 42 9.30 12.38 2.52
C TYR A 42 9.21 11.12 1.64
N CYS A 43 9.32 11.34 0.35
CA CYS A 43 9.40 10.31 -0.65
C CYS A 43 10.61 10.58 -1.53
N LEU A 44 11.38 9.55 -1.81
CA LEU A 44 12.53 9.62 -2.70
C LEU A 44 12.09 9.58 -4.17
N GLN A 45 12.96 10.02 -5.06
CA GLN A 45 12.75 9.89 -6.50
C GLN A 45 12.75 8.42 -6.93
N PRO A 46 12.15 8.08 -8.10
CA PRO A 46 12.23 6.73 -8.62
C PRO A 46 13.67 6.22 -8.70
N ASN A 47 13.89 4.97 -8.31
CA ASN A 47 15.20 4.32 -8.28
C ASN A 47 16.21 4.89 -7.26
N TYR A 48 15.75 5.74 -6.35
CA TYR A 48 16.52 6.16 -5.18
C TYR A 48 16.05 5.39 -3.95
N TYR A 49 16.98 5.02 -3.11
CA TYR A 49 16.72 4.44 -1.80
C TYR A 49 17.72 4.95 -0.78
N GLU A 50 17.33 4.88 0.47
CA GLU A 50 18.19 5.24 1.59
C GLU A 50 19.03 4.03 1.97
N LEU A 51 20.34 4.18 1.96
CA LEU A 51 21.24 3.11 2.39
C LEU A 51 21.20 3.06 3.93
N ILE A 52 20.53 2.07 4.47
CA ILE A 52 20.48 1.80 5.90
C ILE A 52 21.27 0.51 6.14
N GLU A 53 22.43 0.64 6.76
CA GLU A 53 23.37 -0.48 6.98
C GLU A 53 23.77 -1.15 5.65
N ASP A 54 23.95 -2.47 5.66
CA ASP A 54 24.34 -3.26 4.48
C ASP A 54 23.14 -3.77 3.66
N ASN A 55 21.97 -3.13 3.80
CA ASN A 55 20.79 -3.55 3.06
C ASN A 55 20.90 -3.28 1.56
N ILE A 56 20.87 -4.35 0.77
CA ILE A 56 21.01 -4.31 -0.69
C ILE A 56 19.67 -3.97 -1.37
N SER A 57 18.55 -4.15 -0.69
CA SER A 57 17.22 -3.88 -1.22
C SER A 57 16.28 -3.31 -0.15
N ILE A 58 15.43 -2.38 -0.57
CA ILE A 58 14.40 -1.75 0.24
C ILE A 58 13.07 -1.82 -0.51
N SER A 59 11.98 -1.97 0.22
CA SER A 59 10.61 -1.87 -0.29
C SER A 59 9.87 -0.70 0.36
N GLY A 60 8.69 -0.37 -0.16
CA GLY A 60 7.82 0.62 0.45
C GLY A 60 7.77 1.96 -0.27
N SER A 61 8.33 2.05 -1.46
CA SER A 61 8.18 3.25 -2.29
C SER A 61 6.76 3.36 -2.88
N PRO A 62 6.29 4.58 -3.23
CA PRO A 62 4.97 4.77 -3.83
C PRO A 62 4.92 4.38 -5.31
N TYR A 63 5.98 3.87 -5.88
CA TYR A 63 6.11 3.59 -7.30
C TYR A 63 5.62 2.18 -7.68
N ASN A 64 5.25 2.02 -8.95
CA ASN A 64 4.63 0.78 -9.43
C ASN A 64 5.52 -0.45 -9.29
N TYR A 65 6.83 -0.30 -9.39
CA TYR A 65 7.75 -1.44 -9.23
C TYR A 65 7.73 -2.06 -7.82
N ASP A 66 7.34 -1.28 -6.80
CA ASP A 66 7.17 -1.77 -5.41
C ASP A 66 5.71 -2.15 -5.11
N ARG A 67 4.75 -1.59 -5.84
CA ARG A 67 3.33 -1.71 -5.54
C ARG A 67 2.59 -2.72 -6.40
N HIS A 68 3.10 -3.00 -7.59
CA HIS A 68 2.49 -3.96 -8.50
C HIS A 68 3.03 -5.36 -8.21
N ILE A 69 2.39 -6.03 -7.28
CA ILE A 69 2.74 -7.37 -6.81
C ILE A 69 1.64 -8.37 -7.16
N PRO A 70 1.97 -9.67 -7.37
CA PRO A 70 0.96 -10.69 -7.54
C PRO A 70 0.18 -10.93 -6.25
N LEU A 71 -1.13 -11.18 -6.38
CA LEU A 71 -1.99 -11.65 -5.30
C LEU A 71 -2.37 -13.10 -5.60
N ILE A 72 -1.94 -14.02 -4.74
CA ILE A 72 -2.12 -15.45 -4.94
C ILE A 72 -2.92 -16.02 -3.77
N PHE A 73 -4.04 -16.68 -4.08
CA PHE A 73 -4.80 -17.49 -3.13
C PHE A 73 -4.59 -18.97 -3.47
N TYR A 74 -4.25 -19.75 -2.45
CA TYR A 74 -4.09 -21.20 -2.57
C TYR A 74 -4.82 -21.90 -1.43
N GLY A 75 -5.62 -22.91 -1.76
CA GLY A 75 -6.34 -23.69 -0.74
C GLY A 75 -7.39 -24.61 -1.33
N ALA A 76 -7.96 -25.46 -0.45
CA ALA A 76 -9.05 -26.37 -0.82
C ALA A 76 -10.30 -25.59 -1.22
N GLY A 77 -10.99 -26.08 -2.23
CA GLY A 77 -12.22 -25.47 -2.75
C GLY A 77 -12.02 -24.27 -3.69
N LEU A 78 -10.77 -23.85 -3.92
CA LEU A 78 -10.46 -22.82 -4.91
C LEU A 78 -10.27 -23.43 -6.29
N ARG A 79 -10.84 -22.77 -7.30
CA ARG A 79 -10.61 -23.16 -8.70
C ARG A 79 -9.38 -22.43 -9.23
N GLY A 80 -8.47 -23.19 -9.90
CA GLY A 80 -7.31 -22.59 -10.55
C GLY A 80 -7.74 -21.64 -11.67
N ARG A 81 -7.46 -20.34 -11.51
CA ARG A 81 -7.73 -19.30 -12.51
C ARG A 81 -6.81 -18.12 -12.36
N VAL A 82 -6.69 -17.35 -13.42
CA VAL A 82 -6.03 -16.05 -13.42
C VAL A 82 -7.12 -14.97 -13.52
N ILE A 83 -7.04 -13.96 -12.66
CA ILE A 83 -7.92 -12.79 -12.68
C ILE A 83 -7.03 -11.60 -13.08
N ASP A 84 -7.20 -11.14 -14.30
CA ASP A 84 -6.40 -10.05 -14.86
C ASP A 84 -7.09 -8.70 -14.63
N ARG A 85 -7.15 -8.31 -13.35
CA ARG A 85 -7.59 -6.96 -12.96
C ARG A 85 -6.79 -6.49 -11.75
N LYS A 86 -6.58 -5.19 -11.69
CA LYS A 86 -5.93 -4.56 -10.54
C LYS A 86 -6.83 -4.66 -9.31
N MET A 87 -6.25 -5.15 -8.22
CA MET A 87 -6.87 -5.22 -6.90
C MET A 87 -6.06 -4.44 -5.89
N GLU A 88 -6.73 -3.99 -4.84
CA GLU A 88 -6.07 -3.38 -3.69
C GLU A 88 -5.80 -4.42 -2.61
N SER A 89 -4.73 -4.23 -1.85
CA SER A 89 -4.35 -5.15 -0.76
C SER A 89 -5.40 -5.27 0.34
N SER A 90 -6.24 -4.24 0.53
CA SER A 90 -7.40 -4.28 1.45
C SER A 90 -8.40 -5.39 1.09
N SER A 91 -8.44 -5.82 -0.17
CA SER A 91 -9.29 -6.94 -0.64
C SER A 91 -8.90 -8.30 -0.07
N ILE A 92 -7.67 -8.46 0.43
CA ILE A 92 -7.18 -9.73 1.00
C ILE A 92 -8.03 -10.15 2.18
N ALA A 93 -8.23 -9.27 3.16
CA ALA A 93 -8.97 -9.57 4.39
C ALA A 93 -10.43 -9.93 4.10
N VAL A 94 -11.10 -9.17 3.24
CA VAL A 94 -12.49 -9.39 2.86
C VAL A 94 -12.67 -10.71 2.12
N THR A 95 -11.79 -10.98 1.16
CA THR A 95 -11.82 -12.21 0.36
C THR A 95 -11.50 -13.44 1.20
N THR A 96 -10.51 -13.35 2.09
CA THR A 96 -10.16 -14.44 3.00
C THR A 96 -11.31 -14.76 3.95
N ALA A 97 -11.95 -13.76 4.55
CA ALA A 97 -13.11 -13.96 5.41
C ALA A 97 -14.27 -14.67 4.66
N TYR A 98 -14.53 -14.26 3.43
CA TYR A 98 -15.53 -14.91 2.58
C TYR A 98 -15.19 -16.38 2.26
N LEU A 99 -13.92 -16.65 1.91
CA LEU A 99 -13.48 -18.02 1.60
C LEU A 99 -13.57 -18.96 2.82
N LEU A 100 -13.29 -18.42 4.00
CA LEU A 100 -13.36 -19.16 5.27
C LEU A 100 -14.80 -19.26 5.82
N GLY A 101 -15.76 -18.52 5.29
CA GLY A 101 -17.13 -18.47 5.80
C GLY A 101 -17.25 -17.80 7.17
N ILE A 102 -16.34 -16.88 7.49
CA ILE A 102 -16.36 -16.10 8.73
C ILE A 102 -16.82 -14.66 8.49
N THR A 103 -17.20 -13.99 9.58
CA THR A 103 -17.62 -12.59 9.51
C THR A 103 -16.50 -11.69 8.98
N ARG A 104 -16.84 -10.78 8.09
CA ARG A 104 -15.93 -9.76 7.59
C ARG A 104 -15.40 -8.89 8.74
N PRO A 105 -14.10 -8.59 8.80
CA PRO A 105 -13.56 -7.65 9.79
C PRO A 105 -14.18 -6.24 9.66
N ASP A 106 -14.51 -5.60 10.78
CA ASP A 106 -15.25 -4.33 10.82
C ASP A 106 -14.59 -3.19 10.04
N CYS A 107 -13.27 -3.12 10.07
CA CYS A 107 -12.50 -2.07 9.36
C CYS A 107 -12.02 -2.49 7.96
N ALA A 108 -12.49 -3.60 7.42
CA ALA A 108 -12.08 -4.05 6.09
C ALA A 108 -12.96 -3.42 5.01
N ASP A 109 -12.40 -2.58 4.15
CA ASP A 109 -13.08 -1.83 3.09
C ASP A 109 -12.79 -2.33 1.67
N GLY A 110 -12.03 -3.40 1.55
CA GLY A 110 -11.63 -3.99 0.28
C GLY A 110 -12.78 -4.62 -0.51
N GLN A 111 -12.54 -4.82 -1.80
CA GLN A 111 -13.48 -5.49 -2.70
C GLN A 111 -13.37 -7.01 -2.59
N LEU A 112 -14.51 -7.69 -2.60
CA LEU A 112 -14.56 -9.15 -2.61
C LEU A 112 -14.22 -9.73 -3.99
N LEU A 113 -13.39 -10.75 -3.99
CA LEU A 113 -13.07 -11.59 -5.15
C LEU A 113 -13.96 -12.85 -5.17
N TYR A 114 -15.22 -12.71 -5.58
CA TYR A 114 -16.16 -13.84 -5.62
C TYR A 114 -15.85 -14.83 -6.75
N GLU A 115 -15.00 -14.47 -7.69
CA GLU A 115 -14.56 -15.33 -8.79
C GLU A 115 -13.68 -16.51 -8.33
N LEU A 116 -13.20 -16.49 -7.09
CA LEU A 116 -12.34 -17.55 -6.54
C LEU A 116 -13.09 -18.84 -6.13
N ARG A 117 -14.41 -18.82 -6.08
CA ARG A 117 -15.27 -19.98 -5.79
C ARG A 117 -15.84 -20.63 -7.02
#